data_2f779148cfbfadb8b2e3e905b4b97ef8
#
_entry.id   2f779148cfbfadb8b2e3e905b4b97ef8
#
_cell.length_a   1.000
_cell.length_b   1.000
_cell.length_c   1.000
_cell.angle_alpha   90.00
_cell.angle_beta   90.00
_cell.angle_gamma   90.00
#
_symmetry.space_group_name_H-M   'P 1'
#
loop_
_entity.id
_entity.type
_entity.pdbx_description
1 polymer ?
#
loop_
_entity_poly.entity_id
_entity_poly.type
_entity_poly.pdbx_seq_one_letter_code
_entity_poly.pdbx_strand_id
1 'polypeptide(L)'
;KNDSALVVATRSALLQRDGDIVSTDGTSPVTLNMPSDQYYIAVRHRTHLGIMAAGRYALSSTPTSVDLTNGTAALYGGSAAIKILSGKQVMFAGDVNGDNQIVYTNTNNDRDLILTLIGGVVPTATLSGYHAEDVNMDGVVSYTGVNNDRDIILINIGGITPTNVLDGSIP
;
A
#
# COMPACT_ATOMS: atom_id res chain seq x y z
N LYS A 1 -8.18 17.51 9.35
CA LYS A 1 -9.24 18.29 10.02
C LYS A 1 -10.61 17.62 9.85
N ASN A 2 -11.69 18.34 9.51
CA ASN A 2 -13.04 17.76 9.48
C ASN A 2 -13.41 17.08 8.16
N ASP A 3 -12.62 17.29 7.11
CA ASP A 3 -12.79 16.69 5.78
C ASP A 3 -11.71 15.61 5.61
N SER A 4 -12.13 14.37 5.43
CA SER A 4 -11.23 13.22 5.28
C SER A 4 -10.55 13.17 3.90
N ALA A 5 -11.12 13.84 2.90
CA ALA A 5 -10.55 13.93 1.56
C ALA A 5 -9.52 15.06 1.40
N LEU A 6 -9.49 16.01 2.36
CA LEU A 6 -8.57 17.15 2.28
C LEU A 6 -7.18 16.78 2.81
N VAL A 7 -6.22 16.62 1.93
CA VAL A 7 -4.82 16.43 2.29
C VAL A 7 -4.23 17.77 2.78
N VAL A 8 -3.84 17.84 4.05
CA VAL A 8 -3.26 19.05 4.68
C VAL A 8 -1.74 19.00 4.79
N ALA A 9 -1.15 17.81 4.83
CA ALA A 9 0.30 17.60 4.82
C ALA A 9 0.63 16.21 4.30
N THR A 10 1.77 16.09 3.65
CA THR A 10 2.34 14.82 3.19
C THR A 10 3.82 14.77 3.57
N ARG A 11 4.30 13.61 3.98
CA ARG A 11 5.70 13.37 4.31
C ARG A 11 6.14 12.00 3.79
N SER A 12 7.27 11.96 3.09
CA SER A 12 7.93 10.70 2.75
C SER A 12 8.51 10.07 4.00
N ALA A 13 8.34 8.76 4.13
CA ALA A 13 8.77 7.96 5.28
C ALA A 13 9.27 6.60 4.79
N LEU A 14 9.97 5.86 5.65
CA LEU A 14 10.37 4.50 5.41
C LEU A 14 9.42 3.56 6.16
N LEU A 15 8.89 2.57 5.45
CA LEU A 15 8.20 1.43 6.04
C LEU A 15 9.23 0.34 6.31
N GLN A 16 9.43 -0.01 7.56
CA GLN A 16 10.35 -1.05 7.98
C GLN A 16 9.72 -2.44 7.89
N ARG A 17 10.54 -3.47 7.94
CA ARG A 17 10.10 -4.86 7.78
C ARG A 17 9.19 -5.35 8.89
N ASP A 18 9.28 -4.78 10.07
CA ASP A 18 8.42 -5.06 11.23
C ASP A 18 7.08 -4.32 11.20
N GLY A 19 6.90 -3.41 10.22
CA GLY A 19 5.70 -2.62 10.03
C GLY A 19 5.79 -1.20 10.60
N ASP A 20 6.88 -0.85 11.24
CA ASP A 20 7.09 0.50 11.76
C ASP A 20 7.32 1.51 10.62
N ILE A 21 6.73 2.69 10.75
CA ILE A 21 6.92 3.80 9.82
C ILE A 21 7.78 4.86 10.50
N VAL A 22 8.97 5.07 9.94
CA VAL A 22 9.96 6.00 10.46
C VAL A 22 10.34 7.06 9.45
N SER A 23 10.97 8.13 9.91
CA SER A 23 11.52 9.18 9.04
C SER A 23 12.56 8.59 8.08
N THR A 24 12.94 9.36 7.06
CA THR A 24 13.92 8.95 6.04
C THR A 24 15.35 8.74 6.56
N ASP A 25 15.60 9.05 7.84
CA ASP A 25 16.84 8.69 8.54
C ASP A 25 16.87 7.22 9.05
N GLY A 26 15.72 6.52 8.94
CA GLY A 26 15.58 5.11 9.32
C GLY A 26 15.28 4.86 10.80
N THR A 27 15.18 5.89 11.64
CA THR A 27 15.06 5.71 13.10
C THR A 27 14.12 6.70 13.78
N SER A 28 14.10 7.96 13.35
CA SER A 28 13.31 8.99 14.00
C SER A 28 11.82 8.87 13.71
N PRO A 29 10.94 9.31 14.61
CA PRO A 29 9.52 9.44 14.32
C PRO A 29 9.27 10.37 13.11
N VAL A 30 8.21 10.09 12.37
CA VAL A 30 7.77 10.95 11.25
C VAL A 30 7.25 12.27 11.80
N THR A 31 7.80 13.39 11.33
CA THR A 31 7.38 14.73 11.69
C THR A 31 6.64 15.41 10.55
N LEU A 32 5.49 16.02 10.84
CA LEU A 32 4.68 16.80 9.92
C LEU A 32 4.69 18.26 10.35
N ASN A 33 5.02 19.18 9.45
CA ASN A 33 5.00 20.61 9.73
C ASN A 33 3.59 21.17 9.58
N MET A 34 2.80 21.08 10.66
CA MET A 34 1.40 21.49 10.68
C MET A 34 0.99 21.92 12.11
N PRO A 35 -0.06 22.73 12.28
CA PRO A 35 -0.56 23.12 13.60
C PRO A 35 -1.01 21.90 14.41
N SER A 36 -0.88 21.99 15.75
CA SER A 36 -1.47 20.99 16.65
C SER A 36 -2.99 20.98 16.51
N ASP A 37 -3.56 19.83 16.14
CA ASP A 37 -5.02 19.66 15.92
C ASP A 37 -5.34 18.14 15.82
N GLN A 38 -6.59 17.82 15.50
CA GLN A 38 -7.08 16.48 15.22
C GLN A 38 -7.02 16.19 13.70
N TYR A 39 -6.35 15.09 13.32
CA TYR A 39 -6.13 14.73 11.92
C TYR A 39 -6.45 13.26 11.64
N TYR A 40 -6.95 12.97 10.45
CA TYR A 40 -6.93 11.62 9.90
C TYR A 40 -5.51 11.27 9.46
N ILE A 41 -5.09 10.06 9.71
CA ILE A 41 -3.77 9.55 9.30
C ILE A 41 -3.98 8.53 8.19
N ALA A 42 -3.38 8.81 7.04
CA ALA A 42 -3.35 7.89 5.90
C ALA A 42 -1.92 7.43 5.61
N VAL A 43 -1.79 6.18 5.23
CA VAL A 43 -0.53 5.57 4.76
C VAL A 43 -0.73 5.16 3.31
N ARG A 44 0.18 5.59 2.43
CA ARG A 44 0.25 5.18 1.03
C ARG A 44 1.60 4.53 0.76
N HIS A 45 1.59 3.43 0.06
CA HIS A 45 2.79 2.70 -0.36
C HIS A 45 2.78 2.54 -1.89
N ARG A 46 3.96 2.47 -2.52
CA ARG A 46 4.12 2.45 -3.99
C ARG A 46 3.41 1.32 -4.73
N THR A 47 3.16 0.19 -4.07
CA THR A 47 2.60 -1.03 -4.69
C THR A 47 1.32 -1.51 -4.02
N HIS A 48 0.78 -0.73 -3.07
CA HIS A 48 -0.33 -1.17 -2.22
C HIS A 48 -1.46 -0.16 -2.25
N LEU A 49 -2.69 -0.65 -2.13
CA LEU A 49 -3.82 0.22 -1.82
C LEU A 49 -3.57 0.91 -0.48
N GLY A 50 -3.75 2.23 -0.47
CA GLY A 50 -3.55 3.02 0.74
C GLY A 50 -4.59 2.69 1.81
N ILE A 51 -4.22 2.91 3.08
CA ILE A 51 -5.11 2.79 4.23
C ILE A 51 -5.20 4.10 5.00
N MET A 52 -6.33 4.34 5.67
CA MET A 52 -6.54 5.52 6.50
C MET A 52 -7.31 5.14 7.77
N ALA A 53 -6.91 5.73 8.90
CA ALA A 53 -7.69 5.64 10.12
C ALA A 53 -9.07 6.29 9.96
N ALA A 54 -10.14 5.63 10.39
CA ALA A 54 -11.49 6.19 10.36
C ALA A 54 -11.71 7.27 11.43
N GLY A 55 -10.92 7.23 12.50
CA GLY A 55 -10.89 8.24 13.55
C GLY A 55 -9.78 9.26 13.36
N ARG A 56 -9.91 10.39 14.02
CA ARG A 56 -8.88 11.44 14.08
C ARG A 56 -7.96 11.24 15.28
N TYR A 57 -6.70 11.55 15.09
CA TYR A 57 -5.66 11.52 16.13
C TYR A 57 -5.20 12.94 16.47
N ALA A 58 -5.01 13.21 17.76
CA ALA A 58 -4.42 14.46 18.22
C ALA A 58 -2.92 14.44 17.89
N LEU A 59 -2.50 15.32 16.98
CA LEU A 59 -1.09 15.51 16.65
C LEU A 59 -0.61 16.84 17.21
N SER A 60 0.55 16.81 17.87
CA SER A 60 1.16 17.97 18.51
C SER A 60 2.68 17.82 18.52
N SER A 61 3.38 18.67 19.28
CA SER A 61 4.82 18.51 19.54
C SER A 61 5.16 17.28 20.39
N THR A 62 4.18 16.67 21.05
CA THR A 62 4.34 15.37 21.74
C THR A 62 4.04 14.25 20.74
N PRO A 63 4.93 13.24 20.60
CA PRO A 63 4.72 12.12 19.72
C PRO A 63 3.42 11.35 20.02
N THR A 64 2.66 11.03 18.99
CA THR A 64 1.45 10.19 19.06
C THR A 64 1.73 8.87 18.36
N SER A 65 1.53 7.74 19.04
CA SER A 65 1.61 6.42 18.44
C SER A 65 0.27 6.05 17.80
N VAL A 66 0.33 5.56 16.57
CA VAL A 66 -0.85 5.10 15.80
C VAL A 66 -0.55 3.72 15.25
N ASP A 67 -1.25 2.69 15.75
CA ASP A 67 -1.11 1.31 15.27
C ASP A 67 -2.33 0.94 14.41
N LEU A 68 -2.11 0.75 13.12
CA LEU A 68 -3.11 0.33 12.13
C LEU A 68 -3.11 -1.19 11.87
N THR A 69 -2.24 -1.95 12.56
CA THR A 69 -2.01 -3.38 12.27
C THR A 69 -2.74 -4.32 13.20
N ASN A 70 -3.10 -3.88 14.41
CA ASN A 70 -3.61 -4.74 15.50
C ASN A 70 -5.15 -4.83 15.59
N GLY A 71 -5.87 -4.10 14.72
CA GLY A 71 -7.33 -4.08 14.72
C GLY A 71 -7.99 -3.17 15.76
N THR A 72 -7.21 -2.44 16.58
CA THR A 72 -7.78 -1.50 17.56
C THR A 72 -8.18 -0.17 16.92
N ALA A 73 -7.47 0.26 15.89
CA ALA A 73 -7.84 1.40 15.08
C ALA A 73 -8.88 1.01 14.04
N ALA A 74 -10.06 1.64 14.06
CA ALA A 74 -11.00 1.51 12.97
C ALA A 74 -10.42 2.15 11.70
N LEU A 75 -10.57 1.46 10.56
CA LEU A 75 -10.08 1.92 9.27
C LEU A 75 -11.23 2.44 8.40
N TYR A 76 -10.92 3.42 7.58
CA TYR A 76 -11.83 3.92 6.54
C TYR A 76 -12.07 2.78 5.52
N GLY A 77 -13.31 2.48 5.19
CA GLY A 77 -13.68 1.29 4.41
C GLY A 77 -13.78 -0.02 5.21
N GLY A 78 -13.44 0.01 6.51
CA GLY A 78 -13.56 -1.16 7.40
C GLY A 78 -12.72 -2.34 6.96
N SER A 79 -13.26 -3.56 7.05
CA SER A 79 -12.56 -4.80 6.68
C SER A 79 -12.27 -4.93 5.17
N ALA A 80 -12.93 -4.15 4.32
CA ALA A 80 -12.65 -4.14 2.88
C ALA A 80 -11.34 -3.42 2.54
N ALA A 81 -10.84 -2.56 3.43
CA ALA A 81 -9.62 -1.79 3.22
C ALA A 81 -8.32 -2.59 3.47
N ILE A 82 -8.40 -3.76 4.09
CA ILE A 82 -7.24 -4.51 4.55
C ILE A 82 -7.40 -6.02 4.33
N LYS A 83 -6.26 -6.69 4.34
CA LYS A 83 -6.15 -8.15 4.40
C LYS A 83 -5.67 -8.56 5.78
N ILE A 84 -6.10 -9.71 6.25
CA ILE A 84 -5.54 -10.31 7.47
C ILE A 84 -4.46 -11.32 7.07
N LEU A 85 -3.24 -11.09 7.55
CA LEU A 85 -2.12 -11.98 7.34
C LEU A 85 -1.44 -12.27 8.69
N SER A 86 -1.37 -13.52 9.08
CA SER A 86 -0.78 -13.95 10.37
C SER A 86 -1.36 -13.19 11.58
N GLY A 87 -2.66 -12.89 11.55
CA GLY A 87 -3.35 -12.17 12.62
C GLY A 87 -3.10 -10.66 12.66
N LYS A 88 -2.44 -10.10 11.65
CA LYS A 88 -2.21 -8.66 11.49
C LYS A 88 -3.02 -8.11 10.33
N GLN A 89 -3.46 -6.86 10.46
CA GLN A 89 -4.02 -6.08 9.36
C GLN A 89 -2.88 -5.60 8.47
N VAL A 90 -2.97 -5.87 7.17
CA VAL A 90 -1.98 -5.45 6.18
C VAL A 90 -2.66 -4.81 4.97
N MET A 91 -1.96 -3.93 4.27
CA MET A 91 -2.43 -3.34 3.02
C MET A 91 -2.52 -4.40 1.91
N PHE A 92 -3.44 -4.23 0.98
CA PHE A 92 -3.48 -5.05 -0.22
C PHE A 92 -2.37 -4.61 -1.19
N ALA A 93 -1.50 -5.55 -1.57
CA ALA A 93 -0.48 -5.35 -2.59
C ALA A 93 -1.05 -5.54 -3.99
N GLY A 94 -0.55 -4.79 -4.98
CA GLY A 94 -0.89 -4.98 -6.38
C GLY A 94 -1.38 -3.74 -7.12
N ASP A 95 -1.53 -2.59 -6.48
CA ASP A 95 -1.78 -1.30 -7.12
C ASP A 95 -0.44 -0.76 -7.67
N VAL A 96 -0.04 -1.28 -8.81
CA VAL A 96 1.27 -1.02 -9.43
C VAL A 96 1.30 0.33 -10.14
N ASN A 97 0.17 0.73 -10.73
CA ASN A 97 0.03 1.99 -11.46
C ASN A 97 -0.33 3.18 -10.55
N GLY A 98 -0.70 2.93 -9.28
CA GLY A 98 -1.04 3.95 -8.29
C GLY A 98 -2.40 4.62 -8.51
N ASP A 99 -3.32 3.95 -9.22
CA ASP A 99 -4.65 4.51 -9.54
C ASP A 99 -5.70 4.20 -8.46
N ASN A 100 -5.29 3.60 -7.35
CA ASN A 100 -6.13 3.21 -6.22
C ASN A 100 -7.09 2.05 -6.54
N GLN A 101 -6.73 1.21 -7.52
CA GLN A 101 -7.41 -0.03 -7.84
C GLN A 101 -6.38 -1.16 -7.98
N ILE A 102 -6.80 -2.40 -7.76
CA ILE A 102 -6.03 -3.59 -8.14
C ILE A 102 -6.79 -4.29 -9.25
N VAL A 103 -6.18 -4.36 -10.43
CA VAL A 103 -6.80 -4.88 -11.66
C VAL A 103 -5.86 -5.88 -12.34
N TYR A 104 -6.33 -7.11 -12.56
CA TYR A 104 -5.52 -8.14 -13.21
C TYR A 104 -5.71 -8.19 -14.74
N THR A 105 -6.90 -7.86 -15.25
CA THR A 105 -7.23 -7.83 -16.67
C THR A 105 -7.93 -6.52 -17.03
N ASN A 106 -8.14 -6.25 -18.28
CA ASN A 106 -8.71 -5.02 -18.85
C ASN A 106 -7.68 -3.91 -19.06
N THR A 107 -8.16 -2.74 -19.48
CA THR A 107 -7.34 -1.55 -19.71
C THR A 107 -6.78 -1.05 -18.38
N ASN A 108 -5.55 -0.56 -18.40
CA ASN A 108 -4.82 -0.05 -17.23
C ASN A 108 -4.64 -1.07 -16.10
N ASN A 109 -4.53 -2.35 -16.45
CA ASN A 109 -4.30 -3.37 -15.43
C ASN A 109 -2.86 -3.33 -14.89
N ASP A 110 -2.70 -3.70 -13.63
CA ASP A 110 -1.42 -3.67 -12.91
C ASP A 110 -0.45 -4.74 -13.40
N ARG A 111 -0.97 -5.89 -13.80
CA ARG A 111 -0.19 -7.04 -14.26
C ARG A 111 0.69 -6.72 -15.46
N ASP A 112 0.17 -5.98 -16.44
CA ASP A 112 0.90 -5.73 -17.69
C ASP A 112 2.10 -4.79 -17.49
N LEU A 113 2.10 -3.97 -16.44
CA LEU A 113 3.23 -3.14 -16.07
C LEU A 113 4.43 -3.99 -15.64
N ILE A 114 4.20 -5.08 -14.89
CA ILE A 114 5.25 -6.03 -14.51
C ILE A 114 5.93 -6.59 -15.76
N LEU A 115 5.12 -7.09 -16.72
CA LEU A 115 5.64 -7.65 -17.97
C LEU A 115 6.37 -6.59 -18.81
N THR A 116 5.83 -5.38 -18.88
CA THR A 116 6.42 -4.26 -19.62
C THR A 116 7.80 -3.89 -19.08
N LEU A 117 7.94 -3.80 -17.75
CA LEU A 117 9.19 -3.44 -17.09
C LEU A 117 10.30 -4.45 -17.36
N ILE A 118 10.01 -5.75 -17.35
CA ILE A 118 11.00 -6.80 -17.65
C ILE A 118 11.27 -7.00 -19.15
N GLY A 119 10.76 -6.10 -20.02
CA GLY A 119 11.05 -6.06 -21.45
C GLY A 119 9.91 -6.50 -22.38
N GLY A 120 8.73 -6.84 -21.86
CA GLY A 120 7.48 -7.01 -22.62
C GLY A 120 7.32 -8.30 -23.42
N VAL A 121 8.40 -8.99 -23.78
CA VAL A 121 8.40 -10.12 -24.72
C VAL A 121 8.91 -11.44 -24.14
N VAL A 122 9.62 -11.41 -23.03
CA VAL A 122 10.19 -12.59 -22.38
C VAL A 122 9.65 -12.70 -20.97
N PRO A 123 8.52 -13.42 -20.73
CA PRO A 123 7.88 -13.48 -19.41
C PRO A 123 8.74 -14.11 -18.30
N THR A 124 9.81 -14.80 -18.67
CA THR A 124 10.77 -15.42 -17.74
C THR A 124 11.94 -14.51 -17.39
N ALA A 125 12.04 -13.33 -17.99
CA ALA A 125 13.03 -12.34 -17.59
C ALA A 125 12.71 -11.79 -16.20
N THR A 126 13.73 -11.32 -15.50
CA THR A 126 13.62 -10.69 -14.18
C THR A 126 14.42 -9.41 -14.13
N LEU A 127 14.04 -8.48 -13.23
CA LEU A 127 14.75 -7.24 -13.01
C LEU A 127 14.89 -7.00 -11.50
N SER A 128 16.13 -6.85 -11.03
CA SER A 128 16.38 -6.55 -9.61
C SER A 128 16.40 -5.04 -9.36
N GLY A 129 15.94 -4.62 -8.20
CA GLY A 129 15.99 -3.23 -7.76
C GLY A 129 14.72 -2.78 -7.04
N TYR A 130 14.63 -1.46 -6.81
CA TYR A 130 13.50 -0.84 -6.15
C TYR A 130 12.47 -0.34 -7.19
N HIS A 131 11.49 -1.18 -7.48
CA HIS A 131 10.47 -0.93 -8.51
C HIS A 131 9.06 -0.98 -7.94
N ALA A 132 8.12 -0.27 -8.53
CA ALA A 132 6.70 -0.35 -8.17
C ALA A 132 6.10 -1.71 -8.53
N GLU A 133 6.68 -2.39 -9.50
CA GLU A 133 6.29 -3.69 -10.02
C GLU A 133 6.80 -4.86 -9.16
N ASP A 134 7.69 -4.61 -8.19
CA ASP A 134 8.09 -5.56 -7.14
C ASP A 134 6.98 -5.59 -6.08
N VAL A 135 5.92 -6.35 -6.36
CA VAL A 135 4.69 -6.40 -5.57
C VAL A 135 4.88 -7.18 -4.26
N ASN A 136 5.73 -8.19 -4.28
CA ASN A 136 6.04 -9.01 -3.10
C ASN A 136 7.15 -8.42 -2.23
N MET A 137 7.83 -7.36 -2.70
CA MET A 137 8.92 -6.64 -2.03
C MET A 137 10.14 -7.54 -1.72
N ASP A 138 10.44 -8.51 -2.59
CA ASP A 138 11.63 -9.36 -2.45
C ASP A 138 12.88 -8.79 -3.15
N GLY A 139 12.73 -7.66 -3.86
CA GLY A 139 13.79 -6.98 -4.58
C GLY A 139 13.98 -7.45 -6.02
N VAL A 140 13.10 -8.31 -6.54
CA VAL A 140 13.16 -8.86 -7.90
C VAL A 140 11.81 -8.82 -8.56
N VAL A 141 11.66 -8.03 -9.60
CA VAL A 141 10.45 -8.02 -10.43
C VAL A 141 10.41 -9.26 -11.30
N SER A 142 9.35 -10.05 -11.20
CA SER A 142 9.15 -11.30 -11.95
C SER A 142 7.69 -11.50 -12.36
N TYR A 143 7.49 -11.96 -13.61
CA TYR A 143 6.14 -12.19 -14.15
C TYR A 143 5.70 -13.65 -14.05
N THR A 144 6.66 -14.60 -14.04
CA THR A 144 6.42 -16.04 -13.96
C THR A 144 7.38 -16.71 -12.96
N GLY A 145 7.05 -17.92 -12.56
CA GLY A 145 7.83 -18.67 -11.58
C GLY A 145 7.20 -18.69 -10.20
N VAL A 146 7.91 -19.25 -9.24
CA VAL A 146 7.46 -19.33 -7.85
C VAL A 146 7.61 -17.93 -7.21
N ASN A 147 6.62 -17.51 -6.43
CA ASN A 147 6.57 -16.21 -5.76
C ASN A 147 6.68 -15.00 -6.71
N ASN A 148 6.17 -15.11 -7.92
CA ASN A 148 6.16 -13.99 -8.85
C ASN A 148 5.17 -12.90 -8.42
N ASP A 149 5.42 -11.66 -8.86
CA ASP A 149 4.65 -10.48 -8.48
C ASP A 149 3.23 -10.49 -9.04
N ARG A 150 3.06 -10.99 -10.26
CA ARG A 150 1.77 -11.08 -10.95
C ARG A 150 0.72 -11.86 -10.17
N ASP A 151 1.09 -12.99 -9.56
CA ASP A 151 0.15 -13.88 -8.89
C ASP A 151 -0.43 -13.25 -7.62
N ILE A 152 0.28 -12.34 -6.98
CA ILE A 152 -0.23 -11.59 -5.82
C ILE A 152 -1.39 -10.68 -6.22
N ILE A 153 -1.33 -10.03 -7.37
CA ILE A 153 -2.42 -9.23 -7.92
C ILE A 153 -3.67 -10.09 -8.06
N LEU A 154 -3.55 -11.26 -8.71
CA LEU A 154 -4.66 -12.19 -8.90
C LEU A 154 -5.24 -12.70 -7.57
N ILE A 155 -4.37 -13.08 -6.63
CA ILE A 155 -4.79 -13.56 -5.30
C ILE A 155 -5.58 -12.48 -4.55
N ASN A 156 -5.15 -11.23 -4.61
CA ASN A 156 -5.78 -10.15 -3.86
C ASN A 156 -7.14 -9.72 -4.42
N ILE A 157 -7.41 -9.92 -5.70
CA ILE A 157 -8.74 -9.71 -6.29
C ILE A 157 -9.66 -10.94 -6.16
N GLY A 158 -9.26 -11.98 -5.42
CA GLY A 158 -10.06 -13.18 -5.13
C GLY A 158 -9.56 -14.48 -5.76
N GLY A 159 -8.48 -14.46 -6.54
CA GLY A 159 -7.74 -15.64 -7.01
C GLY A 159 -8.35 -16.46 -8.15
N ILE A 160 -9.67 -16.39 -8.34
CA ILE A 160 -10.40 -17.28 -9.26
C ILE A 160 -10.97 -16.51 -10.47
N THR A 161 -11.35 -15.26 -10.28
CA THR A 161 -11.99 -14.44 -11.31
C THR A 161 -11.07 -13.28 -11.70
N PRO A 162 -10.30 -13.42 -12.81
CA PRO A 162 -9.32 -12.39 -13.21
C PRO A 162 -9.93 -11.03 -13.58
N THR A 163 -11.24 -10.98 -13.78
CA THR A 163 -11.99 -9.75 -14.12
C THR A 163 -12.48 -8.99 -12.90
N ASN A 164 -12.29 -9.52 -11.69
CA ASN A 164 -12.59 -8.77 -10.48
C ASN A 164 -11.67 -7.56 -10.35
N VAL A 165 -12.18 -6.54 -9.68
CA VAL A 165 -11.45 -5.33 -9.31
C VAL A 165 -11.52 -5.16 -7.80
N LEU A 166 -10.45 -4.77 -7.18
CA LEU A 166 -10.41 -4.36 -5.79
C LEU A 166 -10.15 -2.86 -5.72
N ASP A 167 -11.14 -2.10 -5.28
CA ASP A 167 -11.05 -0.66 -5.14
C ASP A 167 -10.39 -0.28 -3.81
N GLY A 168 -9.57 0.76 -3.83
CA GLY A 168 -9.02 1.36 -2.62
C GLY A 168 -10.09 2.10 -1.82
N SER A 169 -9.92 2.13 -0.52
CA SER A 169 -10.90 2.69 0.42
C SER A 169 -10.62 4.13 0.85
N ILE A 170 -9.48 4.71 0.48
CA ILE A 170 -9.16 6.10 0.85
C ILE A 170 -9.96 7.07 -0.02
N PRO A 171 -10.58 8.13 0.57
CA PRO A 171 -11.32 9.14 -0.16
C PRO A 171 -10.42 10.02 -1.03
#